data_ba98b317f13ca089420a026908c42e33
#
_entry.id   ba98b317f13ca089420a026908c42e33
#
_cell.length_a   1.000
_cell.length_b   1.000
_cell.length_c   1.000
_cell.angle_alpha   90.00
_cell.angle_beta   90.00
_cell.angle_gamma   90.00
#
_symmetry.space_group_name_H-M   'P 1'
#
loop_
_entity.id
_entity.type
_entity.pdbx_description
1 polymer ?
#
loop_
_entity_poly.entity_id
_entity_poly.type
_entity_poly.pdbx_seq_one_letter_code
_entity_poly.pdbx_strand_id
1 'polypeptide(L)'
;MLQTLRKNKVVKNAGWIIGGKVTNKLLAFVVGIFAARYLGPSNYGLINYAAAYATFFASLCTLGINSVIVKNFVDHPQQEGETIGTTLVLRALSSLLSALTIVGIVSIVDRGERLTVVVVALYSVGLVFQVFDTLNYWFQARLQSKYSALAELISYAAMSVYKIVLLVRGKSVEWFAVASALEYTVLAVLLLAAYFKNGGTKFGCSMAKAKELLKSSGSFIIAGLM
;
A
#
# COMPACT_ATOMS: atom_id res chain seq x y z
N MET A 1 -34.98 -11.57 8.54
CA MET A 1 -34.33 -12.17 7.37
C MET A 1 -33.27 -11.23 6.72
N LEU A 2 -33.60 -10.01 6.33
CA LEU A 2 -32.63 -9.06 5.71
C LEU A 2 -31.44 -8.69 6.62
N GLN A 3 -31.66 -8.48 7.91
CA GLN A 3 -30.60 -8.18 8.88
C GLN A 3 -29.63 -9.35 9.06
N THR A 4 -30.11 -10.58 9.05
CA THR A 4 -29.28 -11.79 9.16
C THR A 4 -28.41 -11.98 7.91
N LEU A 5 -28.95 -11.73 6.72
CA LEU A 5 -28.21 -11.80 5.45
C LEU A 5 -27.11 -10.73 5.38
N ARG A 6 -27.42 -9.51 5.87
CA ARG A 6 -26.43 -8.42 5.93
C ARG A 6 -25.31 -8.74 6.93
N LYS A 7 -25.65 -9.28 8.10
CA LYS A 7 -24.68 -9.72 9.12
C LYS A 7 -23.73 -10.78 8.56
N ASN A 8 -24.26 -11.77 7.85
CA ASN A 8 -23.43 -12.82 7.23
C ASN A 8 -22.47 -12.26 6.16
N LYS A 9 -22.89 -11.28 5.36
CA LYS A 9 -22.02 -10.61 4.37
C LYS A 9 -20.90 -9.83 5.04
N VAL A 10 -21.19 -9.11 6.13
CA VAL A 10 -20.18 -8.35 6.90
C VAL A 10 -19.14 -9.29 7.51
N VAL A 11 -19.59 -10.38 8.16
CA VAL A 11 -18.69 -11.38 8.75
C VAL A 11 -17.80 -12.03 7.68
N LYS A 12 -18.38 -12.41 6.54
CA LYS A 12 -17.63 -12.97 5.42
C LYS A 12 -16.60 -11.99 4.85
N ASN A 13 -16.97 -10.71 4.73
CA ASN A 13 -16.07 -9.66 4.26
C ASN A 13 -14.91 -9.43 5.24
N ALA A 14 -15.17 -9.36 6.54
CA ALA A 14 -14.16 -9.28 7.59
C ALA A 14 -13.23 -10.51 7.56
N GLY A 15 -13.79 -11.71 7.36
CA GLY A 15 -13.02 -12.94 7.21
C GLY A 15 -12.02 -12.90 6.04
N TRP A 16 -12.39 -12.33 4.89
CA TRP A 16 -11.49 -12.14 3.77
C TRP A 16 -10.36 -11.17 4.09
N ILE A 17 -10.66 -10.04 4.76
CA ILE A 17 -9.66 -9.04 5.15
C ILE A 17 -8.65 -9.67 6.14
N ILE A 18 -9.14 -10.30 7.19
CA ILE A 18 -8.29 -10.88 8.24
C ILE A 18 -7.50 -12.06 7.68
N GLY A 19 -8.17 -13.00 7.00
CA GLY A 19 -7.54 -14.17 6.40
C GLY A 19 -6.45 -13.81 5.40
N GLY A 20 -6.72 -12.85 4.51
CA GLY A 20 -5.74 -12.32 3.55
C GLY A 20 -4.51 -11.74 4.25
N LYS A 21 -4.71 -10.89 5.26
CA LYS A 21 -3.60 -10.29 6.03
C LYS A 21 -2.78 -11.33 6.78
N VAL A 22 -3.41 -12.31 7.42
CA VAL A 22 -2.72 -13.40 8.13
C VAL A 22 -1.90 -14.22 7.15
N THR A 23 -2.48 -14.63 6.03
CA THR A 23 -1.77 -15.41 5.00
C THR A 23 -0.57 -14.64 4.45
N ASN A 24 -0.73 -13.35 4.12
CA ASN A 24 0.38 -12.51 3.66
C ASN A 24 1.48 -12.38 4.72
N LYS A 25 1.13 -12.24 6.01
CA LYS A 25 2.12 -12.17 7.10
C LYS A 25 2.88 -13.47 7.28
N LEU A 26 2.22 -14.61 7.15
CA LEU A 26 2.88 -15.94 7.21
C LEU A 26 3.84 -16.13 6.03
N LEU A 27 3.42 -15.81 4.81
CA LEU A 27 4.30 -15.84 3.64
C LEU A 27 5.49 -14.88 3.81
N ALA A 28 5.25 -13.65 4.31
CA ALA A 28 6.29 -12.66 4.58
C ALA A 28 7.33 -13.19 5.58
N PHE A 29 6.87 -13.86 6.63
CA PHE A 29 7.74 -14.45 7.65
C PHE A 29 8.65 -15.53 7.04
N VAL A 30 8.07 -16.46 6.27
CA VAL A 30 8.84 -17.54 5.64
C VAL A 30 9.87 -16.98 4.66
N VAL A 31 9.45 -16.12 3.72
CA VAL A 31 10.36 -15.51 2.73
C VAL A 31 11.41 -14.64 3.41
N GLY A 32 11.03 -13.93 4.47
CA GLY A 32 11.92 -13.10 5.29
C GLY A 32 13.05 -13.89 5.92
N ILE A 33 12.79 -15.09 6.44
CA ILE A 33 13.84 -15.97 7.00
C ILE A 33 14.88 -16.35 5.94
N PHE A 34 14.43 -16.76 4.74
CA PHE A 34 15.33 -17.10 3.65
C PHE A 34 16.13 -15.88 3.15
N ALA A 35 15.47 -14.73 3.01
CA ALA A 35 16.14 -13.50 2.63
C ALA A 35 17.18 -13.04 3.66
N ALA A 36 16.87 -13.12 4.97
CA ALA A 36 17.80 -12.78 6.05
C ALA A 36 19.04 -13.68 6.06
N ARG A 37 18.85 -14.98 5.88
CA ARG A 37 19.97 -15.94 5.81
C ARG A 37 20.88 -15.71 4.60
N TYR A 38 20.30 -15.40 3.45
CA TYR A 38 21.04 -15.19 2.21
C TYR A 38 21.78 -13.85 2.21
N LEU A 39 21.10 -12.76 2.56
CA LEU A 39 21.66 -11.41 2.49
C LEU A 39 22.67 -11.13 3.61
N GLY A 40 22.60 -11.89 4.71
CA GLY A 40 23.37 -11.65 5.92
C GLY A 40 22.89 -10.42 6.71
N PRO A 41 23.45 -10.19 7.90
CA PRO A 41 22.96 -9.16 8.82
C PRO A 41 23.02 -7.75 8.24
N SER A 42 24.10 -7.40 7.53
CA SER A 42 24.30 -6.06 7.00
C SER A 42 23.29 -5.70 5.92
N ASN A 43 23.17 -6.51 4.85
CA ASN A 43 22.26 -6.22 3.75
C ASN A 43 20.79 -6.38 4.15
N TYR A 44 20.46 -7.34 5.03
CA TYR A 44 19.11 -7.49 5.57
C TYR A 44 18.75 -6.32 6.49
N GLY A 45 19.72 -5.83 7.28
CA GLY A 45 19.60 -4.60 8.07
C GLY A 45 19.30 -3.38 7.18
N LEU A 46 19.97 -3.26 6.04
CA LEU A 46 19.75 -2.19 5.08
C LEU A 46 18.32 -2.21 4.49
N ILE A 47 17.78 -3.40 4.17
CA ILE A 47 16.38 -3.52 3.74
C ILE A 47 15.42 -3.08 4.84
N ASN A 48 15.65 -3.51 6.08
CA ASN A 48 14.81 -3.09 7.20
C ASN A 48 14.91 -1.59 7.49
N TYR A 49 16.07 -1.00 7.32
CA TYR A 49 16.29 0.43 7.41
C TYR A 49 15.45 1.19 6.35
N ALA A 50 15.52 0.77 5.08
CA ALA A 50 14.70 1.33 4.02
C ALA A 50 13.19 1.14 4.28
N ALA A 51 12.80 -0.05 4.76
CA ALA A 51 11.41 -0.36 5.10
C ALA A 51 10.88 0.50 6.27
N ALA A 52 11.72 0.82 7.26
CA ALA A 52 11.36 1.67 8.39
C ALA A 52 11.01 3.09 7.92
N TYR A 53 11.86 3.71 7.08
CA TYR A 53 11.53 5.00 6.46
C TYR A 53 10.24 4.94 5.65
N ALA A 54 10.12 3.94 4.76
CA ALA A 54 8.93 3.80 3.94
C ALA A 54 7.66 3.64 4.80
N THR A 55 7.70 2.84 5.87
CA THR A 55 6.56 2.62 6.77
C THR A 55 6.16 3.89 7.51
N PHE A 56 7.14 4.63 8.04
CA PHE A 56 6.89 5.90 8.72
C PHE A 56 6.22 6.91 7.77
N PHE A 57 6.79 7.12 6.60
CA PHE A 57 6.26 8.07 5.62
C PHE A 57 4.97 7.57 4.95
N ALA A 58 4.74 6.25 4.85
CA ALA A 58 3.46 5.71 4.39
C ALA A 58 2.29 6.17 5.26
N SER A 59 2.49 6.28 6.57
CA SER A 59 1.47 6.82 7.49
C SER A 59 1.11 8.27 7.15
N LEU A 60 2.10 9.10 6.79
CA LEU A 60 1.90 10.46 6.32
C LEU A 60 1.20 10.51 4.96
N CYS A 61 1.58 9.62 4.03
CA CYS A 61 0.97 9.53 2.70
C CYS A 61 -0.53 9.20 2.74
N THR A 62 -1.00 8.51 3.77
CA THR A 62 -2.43 8.21 3.92
C THR A 62 -3.27 9.43 4.27
N LEU A 63 -2.63 10.52 4.77
CA LEU A 63 -3.29 11.76 5.18
C LEU A 63 -4.47 11.54 6.16
N GLY A 64 -4.50 10.40 6.87
CA GLY A 64 -5.60 10.02 7.75
C GLY A 64 -6.97 9.83 7.04
N ILE A 65 -6.99 9.81 5.70
CA ILE A 65 -8.22 9.82 4.91
C ILE A 65 -8.93 8.45 4.91
N ASN A 66 -8.27 7.37 5.30
CA ASN A 66 -8.77 5.99 5.15
C ASN A 66 -10.21 5.78 5.67
N SER A 67 -10.48 6.18 6.90
CA SER A 67 -11.82 6.03 7.50
C SER A 67 -12.84 6.99 6.89
N VAL A 68 -12.40 8.17 6.49
CA VAL A 68 -13.24 9.21 5.89
C VAL A 68 -13.75 8.75 4.52
N ILE A 69 -12.88 8.16 3.67
CA ILE A 69 -13.30 7.71 2.33
C ILE A 69 -14.25 6.52 2.38
N VAL A 70 -14.08 5.58 3.32
CA VAL A 70 -15.05 4.46 3.48
C VAL A 70 -16.42 4.99 3.80
N LYS A 71 -16.52 5.95 4.73
CA LYS A 71 -17.79 6.61 5.06
C LYS A 71 -18.36 7.36 3.84
N ASN A 72 -17.53 8.10 3.13
CA ASN A 72 -17.94 8.87 1.96
C ASN A 72 -18.50 7.97 0.84
N PHE A 73 -17.92 6.78 0.60
CA PHE A 73 -18.42 5.81 -0.38
C PHE A 73 -19.79 5.23 0.01
N VAL A 74 -20.05 5.09 1.32
CA VAL A 74 -21.36 4.58 1.80
C VAL A 74 -22.42 5.67 1.75
N ASP A 75 -22.07 6.91 2.14
CA ASP A 75 -23.02 8.01 2.26
C ASP A 75 -23.31 8.66 0.88
N HIS A 76 -22.32 8.69 -0.03
CA HIS A 76 -22.41 9.36 -1.34
C HIS A 76 -21.97 8.46 -2.51
N PRO A 77 -22.68 7.36 -2.79
CA PRO A 77 -22.26 6.39 -3.82
C PRO A 77 -22.20 6.99 -5.24
N GLN A 78 -22.93 8.08 -5.52
CA GLN A 78 -22.88 8.75 -6.83
C GLN A 78 -21.56 9.52 -7.05
N GLN A 79 -20.82 9.85 -5.99
CA GLN A 79 -19.57 10.61 -6.05
C GLN A 79 -18.33 9.72 -5.90
N GLU A 80 -18.46 8.41 -6.02
CA GLU A 80 -17.35 7.46 -5.81
C GLU A 80 -16.15 7.78 -6.71
N GLY A 81 -16.37 8.02 -8.00
CA GLY A 81 -15.29 8.32 -8.95
C GLY A 81 -14.56 9.61 -8.62
N GLU A 82 -15.28 10.64 -8.20
CA GLU A 82 -14.71 11.91 -7.76
C GLU A 82 -13.91 11.75 -6.46
N THR A 83 -14.46 11.00 -5.50
CA THR A 83 -13.80 10.70 -4.23
C THR A 83 -12.51 9.90 -4.43
N ILE A 84 -12.54 8.85 -5.28
CA ILE A 84 -11.35 8.04 -5.58
C ILE A 84 -10.30 8.89 -6.29
N GLY A 85 -10.66 9.54 -7.39
CA GLY A 85 -9.71 10.29 -8.19
C GLY A 85 -9.06 11.44 -7.41
N THR A 86 -9.86 12.18 -6.63
CA THR A 86 -9.34 13.22 -5.73
C THR A 86 -8.39 12.64 -4.68
N THR A 87 -8.74 11.51 -4.05
CA THR A 87 -7.88 10.85 -3.07
C THR A 87 -6.58 10.35 -3.69
N LEU A 88 -6.63 9.77 -4.91
CA LEU A 88 -5.44 9.32 -5.63
C LEU A 88 -4.48 10.49 -5.91
N VAL A 89 -5.00 11.64 -6.34
CA VAL A 89 -4.18 12.84 -6.59
C VAL A 89 -3.54 13.35 -5.30
N LEU A 90 -4.31 13.50 -4.21
CA LEU A 90 -3.79 13.96 -2.93
C LEU A 90 -2.68 13.03 -2.40
N ARG A 91 -2.91 11.73 -2.46
CA ARG A 91 -1.93 10.73 -2.02
C ARG A 91 -0.72 10.66 -2.94
N ALA A 92 -0.88 10.81 -4.26
CA ALA A 92 0.22 10.84 -5.20
C ALA A 92 1.16 12.03 -4.91
N LEU A 93 0.60 13.22 -4.66
CA LEU A 93 1.39 14.39 -4.27
C LEU A 93 2.11 14.17 -2.94
N SER A 94 1.39 13.65 -1.93
CA SER A 94 1.98 13.37 -0.61
C SER A 94 3.06 12.29 -0.69
N SER A 95 2.85 11.20 -1.46
CA SER A 95 3.82 10.12 -1.59
C SER A 95 5.07 10.55 -2.38
N LEU A 96 4.90 11.36 -3.42
CA LEU A 96 6.04 11.91 -4.16
C LEU A 96 6.88 12.83 -3.26
N LEU A 97 6.24 13.73 -2.52
CA LEU A 97 6.92 14.59 -1.56
C LEU A 97 7.63 13.77 -0.48
N SER A 98 6.98 12.74 0.05
CA SER A 98 7.56 11.83 1.04
C SER A 98 8.77 11.08 0.49
N ALA A 99 8.67 10.54 -0.72
CA ALA A 99 9.80 9.84 -1.36
C ALA A 99 11.02 10.76 -1.56
N LEU A 100 10.79 11.99 -2.04
CA LEU A 100 11.84 12.99 -2.17
C LEU A 100 12.47 13.36 -0.81
N THR A 101 11.63 13.51 0.22
CA THR A 101 12.10 13.82 1.59
C THR A 101 12.94 12.67 2.15
N ILE A 102 12.51 11.42 2.01
CA ILE A 102 13.26 10.24 2.44
C ILE A 102 14.64 10.21 1.77
N VAL A 103 14.67 10.31 0.44
CA VAL A 103 15.94 10.30 -0.31
C VAL A 103 16.83 11.47 0.10
N GLY A 104 16.26 12.66 0.29
CA GLY A 104 16.99 13.83 0.77
C GLY A 104 17.62 13.62 2.15
N ILE A 105 16.83 13.12 3.12
CA ILE A 105 17.32 12.84 4.48
C ILE A 105 18.47 11.82 4.43
N VAL A 106 18.26 10.67 3.76
CA VAL A 106 19.26 9.61 3.72
C VAL A 106 20.52 10.03 2.98
N SER A 107 20.41 10.84 1.93
CA SER A 107 21.57 11.40 1.23
C SER A 107 22.42 12.34 2.09
N ILE A 108 21.83 12.96 3.12
CA ILE A 108 22.54 13.83 4.06
C ILE A 108 23.10 13.03 5.23
N VAL A 109 22.31 12.12 5.79
CA VAL A 109 22.67 11.34 6.99
C VAL A 109 23.74 10.29 6.65
N ASP A 110 23.54 9.54 5.56
CA ASP A 110 24.41 8.44 5.14
C ASP A 110 25.36 8.89 4.00
N ARG A 111 26.00 10.04 4.18
CA ARG A 111 26.94 10.59 3.19
C ARG A 111 28.08 9.61 2.90
N GLY A 112 28.21 9.25 1.63
CA GLY A 112 29.25 8.32 1.16
C GLY A 112 28.78 6.88 0.99
N GLU A 113 27.67 6.49 1.56
CA GLU A 113 27.08 5.15 1.43
C GLU A 113 26.11 5.06 0.25
N ARG A 114 26.66 5.03 -0.98
CA ARG A 114 25.83 4.99 -2.21
C ARG A 114 24.82 3.86 -2.22
N LEU A 115 25.19 2.68 -1.70
CA LEU A 115 24.31 1.52 -1.64
C LEU A 115 23.07 1.80 -0.80
N THR A 116 23.24 2.42 0.37
CA THR A 116 22.15 2.80 1.28
C THR A 116 21.17 3.75 0.59
N VAL A 117 21.68 4.80 -0.05
CA VAL A 117 20.84 5.77 -0.76
C VAL A 117 20.07 5.11 -1.90
N VAL A 118 20.72 4.24 -2.70
CA VAL A 118 20.07 3.53 -3.81
C VAL A 118 18.97 2.60 -3.32
N VAL A 119 19.24 1.78 -2.29
CA VAL A 119 18.25 0.84 -1.74
C VAL A 119 17.05 1.59 -1.17
N VAL A 120 17.28 2.68 -0.42
CA VAL A 120 16.19 3.50 0.14
C VAL A 120 15.40 4.21 -0.96
N ALA A 121 16.06 4.73 -1.99
CA ALA A 121 15.39 5.35 -3.14
C ALA A 121 14.48 4.34 -3.87
N LEU A 122 14.99 3.14 -4.16
CA LEU A 122 14.21 2.07 -4.79
C LEU A 122 12.98 1.66 -3.93
N TYR A 123 13.17 1.58 -2.62
CA TYR A 123 12.08 1.29 -1.70
C TYR A 123 11.01 2.39 -1.69
N SER A 124 11.45 3.65 -1.74
CA SER A 124 10.57 4.83 -1.73
C SER A 124 9.69 4.94 -2.98
N VAL A 125 10.13 4.38 -4.12
CA VAL A 125 9.30 4.28 -5.34
C VAL A 125 8.01 3.50 -5.05
N GLY A 126 8.05 2.50 -4.17
CA GLY A 126 6.89 1.74 -3.75
C GLY A 126 5.78 2.60 -3.15
N LEU A 127 6.12 3.69 -2.43
CA LEU A 127 5.14 4.62 -1.86
C LEU A 127 4.25 5.27 -2.92
N VAL A 128 4.79 5.55 -4.11
CA VAL A 128 4.04 6.17 -5.20
C VAL A 128 2.97 5.23 -5.73
N PHE A 129 3.27 3.93 -5.82
CA PHE A 129 2.29 2.92 -6.25
C PHE A 129 1.33 2.50 -5.14
N GLN A 130 1.72 2.63 -3.87
CA GLN A 130 0.87 2.36 -2.71
C GLN A 130 -0.38 3.26 -2.66
N VAL A 131 -0.41 4.35 -3.40
CA VAL A 131 -1.57 5.24 -3.54
C VAL A 131 -2.83 4.48 -3.97
N PHE A 132 -2.67 3.43 -4.80
CA PHE A 132 -3.77 2.60 -5.28
C PHE A 132 -4.41 1.71 -4.20
N ASP A 133 -3.83 1.62 -2.99
CA ASP A 133 -4.49 1.03 -1.83
C ASP A 133 -5.82 1.73 -1.48
N THR A 134 -6.03 2.93 -1.99
CA THR A 134 -7.33 3.61 -1.94
C THR A 134 -8.47 2.73 -2.45
N LEU A 135 -8.22 1.90 -3.45
CA LEU A 135 -9.22 0.99 -4.01
C LEU A 135 -9.63 -0.14 -3.05
N ASN A 136 -8.76 -0.52 -2.10
CA ASN A 136 -9.11 -1.49 -1.06
C ASN A 136 -10.28 -0.98 -0.20
N TYR A 137 -10.31 0.31 0.09
CA TYR A 137 -11.38 0.94 0.88
C TYR A 137 -12.70 1.00 0.11
N TRP A 138 -12.66 1.14 -1.21
CA TRP A 138 -13.84 1.05 -2.07
C TRP A 138 -14.44 -0.36 -2.05
N PHE A 139 -13.62 -1.40 -2.18
CA PHE A 139 -14.07 -2.79 -2.03
C PHE A 139 -14.62 -3.07 -0.63
N GLN A 140 -14.00 -2.49 0.41
CA GLN A 140 -14.45 -2.62 1.79
C GLN A 140 -15.84 -1.99 1.98
N ALA A 141 -16.07 -0.79 1.48
CA ALA A 141 -17.36 -0.10 1.56
C ALA A 141 -18.48 -0.89 0.89
N ARG A 142 -18.18 -1.58 -0.22
CA ARG A 142 -19.12 -2.44 -0.95
C ARG A 142 -19.23 -3.88 -0.42
N LEU A 143 -18.57 -4.22 0.69
CA LEU A 143 -18.49 -5.58 1.24
C LEU A 143 -17.98 -6.61 0.22
N GLN A 144 -17.02 -6.21 -0.61
CA GLN A 144 -16.41 -6.99 -1.68
C GLN A 144 -14.90 -7.19 -1.48
N SER A 145 -14.40 -7.14 -0.25
CA SER A 145 -12.96 -7.23 0.07
C SER A 145 -12.30 -8.55 -0.35
N LYS A 146 -13.06 -9.53 -0.82
CA LYS A 146 -12.50 -10.74 -1.45
C LYS A 146 -11.61 -10.41 -2.64
N TYR A 147 -11.97 -9.41 -3.46
CA TYR A 147 -11.22 -9.03 -4.64
C TYR A 147 -9.91 -8.34 -4.27
N SER A 148 -9.94 -7.43 -3.30
CA SER A 148 -8.72 -6.79 -2.82
C SER A 148 -7.81 -7.76 -2.07
N ALA A 149 -8.35 -8.64 -1.23
CA ALA A 149 -7.57 -9.67 -0.54
C ALA A 149 -6.89 -10.66 -1.51
N LEU A 150 -7.59 -11.05 -2.60
CA LEU A 150 -7.00 -11.88 -3.64
C LEU A 150 -5.92 -11.13 -4.44
N ALA A 151 -6.13 -9.85 -4.76
CA ALA A 151 -5.12 -9.04 -5.43
C ALA A 151 -3.85 -8.91 -4.58
N GLU A 152 -3.99 -8.64 -3.28
CA GLU A 152 -2.86 -8.60 -2.33
C GLU A 152 -2.15 -9.95 -2.25
N LEU A 153 -2.89 -11.06 -2.14
CA LEU A 153 -2.31 -12.40 -2.07
C LEU A 153 -1.54 -12.77 -3.35
N ILE A 154 -2.11 -12.49 -4.52
CA ILE A 154 -1.48 -12.77 -5.82
C ILE A 154 -0.22 -11.93 -6.00
N SER A 155 -0.29 -10.62 -5.69
CA SER A 155 0.86 -9.72 -5.76
C SER A 155 1.99 -10.21 -4.85
N TYR A 156 1.66 -10.52 -3.61
CA TYR A 156 2.64 -10.99 -2.63
C TYR A 156 3.24 -12.35 -3.03
N ALA A 157 2.42 -13.30 -3.48
CA ALA A 157 2.89 -14.61 -3.94
C ALA A 157 3.82 -14.49 -5.15
N ALA A 158 3.47 -13.67 -6.14
CA ALA A 158 4.31 -13.41 -7.31
C ALA A 158 5.67 -12.83 -6.92
N MET A 159 5.68 -11.84 -6.01
CA MET A 159 6.93 -11.26 -5.52
C MET A 159 7.72 -12.18 -4.59
N SER A 160 7.05 -13.07 -3.87
CA SER A 160 7.72 -14.13 -3.12
C SER A 160 8.48 -15.09 -4.03
N VAL A 161 7.86 -15.51 -5.13
CA VAL A 161 8.53 -16.32 -6.17
C VAL A 161 9.71 -15.53 -6.77
N TYR A 162 9.51 -14.27 -7.09
CA TYR A 162 10.60 -13.42 -7.61
C TYR A 162 11.77 -13.32 -6.62
N LYS A 163 11.50 -13.07 -5.33
CA LYS A 163 12.54 -13.05 -4.27
C LYS A 163 13.28 -14.38 -4.17
N ILE A 164 12.58 -15.52 -4.27
CA ILE A 164 13.21 -16.86 -4.29
C ILE A 164 14.13 -17.01 -5.51
N VAL A 165 13.71 -16.55 -6.69
CA VAL A 165 14.56 -16.56 -7.89
C VAL A 165 15.81 -15.70 -7.70
N LEU A 166 15.71 -14.55 -7.04
CA LEU A 166 16.86 -13.71 -6.70
C LEU A 166 17.85 -14.43 -5.78
N LEU A 167 17.35 -15.18 -4.79
CA LEU A 167 18.16 -15.99 -3.89
C LEU A 167 18.95 -17.05 -4.66
N VAL A 168 18.28 -17.80 -5.53
CA VAL A 168 18.90 -18.87 -6.34
C VAL A 168 19.94 -18.31 -7.33
N ARG A 169 19.66 -17.11 -7.88
CA ARG A 169 20.56 -16.46 -8.85
C ARG A 169 21.68 -15.64 -8.21
N GLY A 170 21.81 -15.62 -6.90
CA GLY A 170 22.88 -14.88 -6.22
C GLY A 170 22.83 -13.36 -6.42
N LYS A 171 21.63 -12.76 -6.49
CA LYS A 171 21.48 -11.33 -6.78
C LYS A 171 21.73 -10.45 -5.55
N SER A 172 22.23 -9.24 -5.79
CA SER A 172 22.54 -8.25 -4.76
C SER A 172 21.28 -7.65 -4.10
N VAL A 173 21.47 -6.92 -3.00
CA VAL A 173 20.39 -6.37 -2.15
C VAL A 173 19.48 -5.38 -2.89
N GLU A 174 20.00 -4.65 -3.89
CA GLU A 174 19.20 -3.69 -4.68
C GLU A 174 18.03 -4.37 -5.39
N TRP A 175 18.22 -5.60 -5.87
CA TRP A 175 17.14 -6.37 -6.51
C TRP A 175 16.01 -6.73 -5.55
N PHE A 176 16.33 -6.92 -4.27
CA PHE A 176 15.31 -7.11 -3.24
C PHE A 176 14.54 -5.82 -2.92
N ALA A 177 15.20 -4.67 -3.01
CA ALA A 177 14.53 -3.37 -2.93
C ALA A 177 13.60 -3.14 -4.12
N VAL A 178 14.05 -3.46 -5.34
CA VAL A 178 13.21 -3.45 -6.56
C VAL A 178 12.00 -4.36 -6.40
N ALA A 179 12.16 -5.56 -5.81
CA ALA A 179 11.04 -6.48 -5.56
C ALA A 179 9.93 -5.82 -4.74
N SER A 180 10.28 -4.98 -3.76
CA SER A 180 9.30 -4.27 -2.94
C SER A 180 8.53 -3.20 -3.73
N ALA A 181 9.21 -2.45 -4.61
CA ALA A 181 8.55 -1.49 -5.49
C ALA A 181 7.63 -2.18 -6.51
N LEU A 182 8.09 -3.31 -7.09
CA LEU A 182 7.29 -4.12 -8.02
C LEU A 182 6.06 -4.73 -7.34
N GLU A 183 6.13 -5.11 -6.07
CA GLU A 183 5.01 -5.64 -5.32
C GLU A 183 3.83 -4.65 -5.30
N TYR A 184 4.08 -3.39 -4.97
CA TYR A 184 3.06 -2.34 -5.00
C TYR A 184 2.59 -2.02 -6.43
N THR A 185 3.48 -2.10 -7.43
CA THR A 185 3.10 -1.90 -8.83
C THR A 185 2.16 -3.01 -9.32
N VAL A 186 2.46 -4.27 -9.05
CA VAL A 186 1.60 -5.41 -9.40
C VAL A 186 0.26 -5.32 -8.67
N LEU A 187 0.30 -4.98 -7.37
CA LEU A 187 -0.91 -4.77 -6.59
C LEU A 187 -1.79 -3.66 -7.19
N ALA A 188 -1.19 -2.51 -7.54
CA ALA A 188 -1.90 -1.40 -8.17
C ALA A 188 -2.61 -1.82 -9.47
N VAL A 189 -1.92 -2.56 -10.34
CA VAL A 189 -2.50 -3.08 -11.59
C VAL A 189 -3.65 -4.04 -11.32
N LEU A 190 -3.50 -4.97 -10.39
CA LEU A 190 -4.54 -5.93 -10.02
C LEU A 190 -5.76 -5.24 -9.39
N LEU A 191 -5.55 -4.26 -8.52
CA LEU A 191 -6.64 -3.49 -7.90
C LEU A 191 -7.39 -2.66 -8.94
N LEU A 192 -6.69 -1.99 -9.86
CA LEU A 192 -7.30 -1.24 -10.96
C LEU A 192 -8.12 -2.15 -11.87
N ALA A 193 -7.56 -3.29 -12.28
CA ALA A 193 -8.28 -4.27 -13.09
C ALA A 193 -9.53 -4.80 -12.38
N ALA A 194 -9.40 -5.14 -11.09
CA ALA A 194 -10.53 -5.58 -10.28
C ALA A 194 -11.58 -4.48 -10.13
N TYR A 195 -11.17 -3.23 -9.92
CA TYR A 195 -12.07 -2.08 -9.77
C TYR A 195 -12.94 -1.90 -11.00
N PHE A 196 -12.35 -1.78 -12.19
CA PHE A 196 -13.12 -1.60 -13.42
C PHE A 196 -13.98 -2.81 -13.77
N LYS A 197 -13.49 -4.04 -13.51
CA LYS A 197 -14.27 -5.27 -13.73
C LYS A 197 -15.51 -5.38 -12.82
N ASN A 198 -15.47 -4.79 -11.63
CA ASN A 198 -16.58 -4.83 -10.67
C ASN A 198 -17.46 -3.57 -10.68
N GLY A 199 -17.47 -2.83 -11.78
CA GLY A 199 -18.36 -1.69 -11.99
C GLY A 199 -17.84 -0.38 -11.38
N GLY A 200 -16.52 -0.23 -11.29
CA GLY A 200 -15.89 1.04 -10.90
C GLY A 200 -16.15 2.14 -11.92
N THR A 201 -16.43 3.34 -11.43
CA THR A 201 -16.68 4.53 -12.23
C THR A 201 -15.37 5.18 -12.71
N LYS A 202 -15.44 6.05 -13.72
CA LYS A 202 -14.28 6.84 -14.15
C LYS A 202 -13.82 7.76 -13.01
N PHE A 203 -12.51 7.94 -12.87
CA PHE A 203 -11.94 8.83 -11.88
C PHE A 203 -12.21 10.29 -12.23
N GLY A 204 -12.79 11.02 -11.28
CA GLY A 204 -12.94 12.46 -11.30
C GLY A 204 -11.98 13.12 -10.32
N CYS A 205 -11.76 14.43 -10.44
CA CYS A 205 -10.97 15.19 -9.48
C CYS A 205 -11.68 16.51 -9.20
N SER A 206 -11.82 16.87 -7.91
CA SER A 206 -12.47 18.10 -7.50
C SER A 206 -11.71 18.74 -6.33
N MET A 207 -11.41 20.03 -6.48
CA MET A 207 -10.77 20.81 -5.41
C MET A 207 -11.69 20.97 -4.19
N ALA A 208 -13.00 21.05 -4.41
CA ALA A 208 -13.98 21.09 -3.33
C ALA A 208 -13.95 19.80 -2.51
N LYS A 209 -13.92 18.63 -3.20
CA LYS A 209 -13.81 17.33 -2.56
C LYS A 209 -12.47 17.16 -1.85
N ALA A 210 -11.36 17.65 -2.42
CA ALA A 210 -10.05 17.63 -1.77
C ALA A 210 -10.07 18.39 -0.42
N LYS A 211 -10.64 19.59 -0.41
CA LYS A 211 -10.78 20.40 0.81
C LYS A 211 -11.69 19.74 1.85
N GLU A 212 -12.79 19.13 1.43
CA GLU A 212 -13.70 18.35 2.29
C GLU A 212 -12.97 17.18 2.95
N LEU A 213 -12.27 16.36 2.17
CA LEU A 213 -11.53 15.18 2.65
C LEU A 213 -10.43 15.59 3.63
N LEU A 214 -9.61 16.57 3.31
CA LEU A 214 -8.54 17.06 4.17
C LEU A 214 -9.07 17.67 5.49
N LYS A 215 -10.15 18.44 5.42
CA LYS A 215 -10.78 18.99 6.62
C LYS A 215 -11.32 17.90 7.55
N SER A 216 -11.94 16.87 6.96
CA SER A 216 -12.52 15.75 7.72
C SER A 216 -11.46 14.81 8.27
N SER A 217 -10.27 14.74 7.65
CA SER A 217 -9.19 13.84 8.07
C SER A 217 -8.21 14.45 9.07
N GLY A 218 -8.28 15.77 9.33
CA GLY A 218 -7.32 16.47 10.19
C GLY A 218 -7.11 15.82 11.56
N SER A 219 -8.19 15.40 12.23
CA SER A 219 -8.12 14.70 13.51
C SER A 219 -7.50 13.28 13.40
N PHE A 220 -7.59 12.63 12.23
CA PHE A 220 -7.08 11.28 12.02
C PHE A 220 -5.60 11.25 11.60
N ILE A 221 -5.05 12.36 11.10
CA ILE A 221 -3.62 12.48 10.78
C ILE A 221 -2.79 12.30 12.05
N ILE A 222 -3.19 12.98 13.13
CA ILE A 222 -2.50 12.92 14.43
C ILE A 222 -2.59 11.50 15.00
N ALA A 223 -3.77 10.88 14.94
CA ALA A 223 -3.98 9.51 15.43
C ALA A 223 -3.22 8.44 14.62
N GLY A 224 -2.89 8.70 13.36
CA GLY A 224 -2.11 7.78 12.51
C GLY A 224 -0.60 7.84 12.74
N LEU A 225 -0.11 8.85 13.48
CA LEU A 225 1.30 9.03 13.84
C LEU A 225 1.63 8.47 15.23
N MET A 226 0.63 8.14 16.03
CA MET A 226 0.76 7.52 17.36
C MET A 226 0.67 5.99 17.27
#